data_13c944c4f339fb33afc9ad85bfc4cda3
#
_entry.id   13c944c4f339fb33afc9ad85bfc4cda3
#
_cell.length_a   1.000
_cell.length_b   1.000
_cell.length_c   1.000
_cell.angle_alpha   90.00
_cell.angle_beta   90.00
_cell.angle_gamma   90.00
#
_symmetry.space_group_name_H-M   'P 1'
#
loop_
_entity.id
_entity.type
_entity.pdbx_description
1 polymer ?
#
loop_
_entity_poly.entity_id
_entity_poly.type
_entity_poly.pdbx_seq_one_letter_code
_entity_poly.pdbx_strand_id
1 'polypeptide(L)'
;VPLFEKIFGVKAGEMEYVAEQKVNVRKIKLENFDIELLEATSEDSPIGKFVEKRGEGIHHCSFNVPDVAGKLEELKQNGIQLIDQQPRVGAEGMLIAFLHPKSTNGILMELAQHKN
;
A
#
# COMPACT_ATOMS: atom_id res chain seq x y z
N VAL A 1 -14.45 -1.10 -8.77
CA VAL A 1 -13.71 -1.59 -9.95
C VAL A 1 -14.29 -1.03 -11.26
N PRO A 2 -15.60 -1.17 -11.54
CA PRO A 2 -16.10 -0.68 -12.84
C PRO A 2 -15.85 0.80 -13.09
N LEU A 3 -15.94 1.62 -12.04
CA LEU A 3 -15.72 3.07 -12.18
C LEU A 3 -14.32 3.39 -12.70
N PHE A 4 -13.30 2.80 -12.08
CA PHE A 4 -11.91 3.08 -12.46
C PHE A 4 -11.55 2.45 -13.80
N GLU A 5 -12.09 1.28 -14.11
CA GLU A 5 -11.93 0.71 -15.45
C GLU A 5 -12.51 1.61 -16.51
N LYS A 6 -13.67 2.22 -16.24
CA LYS A 6 -14.33 3.14 -17.15
C LYS A 6 -13.51 4.42 -17.33
N ILE A 7 -12.98 4.98 -16.22
CA ILE A 7 -12.21 6.21 -16.28
C ILE A 7 -10.93 6.05 -17.09
N PHE A 8 -10.22 4.96 -16.87
CA PHE A 8 -8.89 4.78 -17.49
C PHE A 8 -8.90 3.92 -18.73
N GLY A 9 -10.01 3.26 -19.03
CA GLY A 9 -10.11 2.39 -20.22
C GLY A 9 -9.25 1.13 -20.13
N VAL A 10 -8.95 0.68 -18.92
CA VAL A 10 -8.07 -0.47 -18.66
C VAL A 10 -8.81 -1.46 -17.76
N LYS A 11 -8.65 -2.75 -18.01
CA LYS A 11 -9.25 -3.79 -17.19
C LYS A 11 -8.41 -4.03 -15.93
N ALA A 12 -9.08 -4.19 -14.80
CA ALA A 12 -8.42 -4.58 -13.55
C ALA A 12 -7.91 -6.02 -13.66
N GLY A 13 -6.79 -6.29 -12.98
CA GLY A 13 -6.27 -7.64 -12.87
C GLY A 13 -7.13 -8.52 -11.98
N GLU A 14 -6.68 -9.74 -11.76
CA GLU A 14 -7.39 -10.68 -10.90
C GLU A 14 -7.30 -10.26 -9.44
N MET A 15 -8.29 -10.66 -8.65
CA MET A 15 -8.33 -10.37 -7.24
C MET A 15 -7.31 -11.21 -6.48
N GLU A 16 -6.55 -10.56 -5.60
CA GLU A 16 -5.61 -11.22 -4.71
C GLU A 16 -6.07 -10.99 -3.27
N TYR A 17 -6.11 -12.06 -2.47
CA TYR A 17 -6.41 -11.96 -1.06
C TYR A 17 -5.12 -11.88 -0.25
N VAL A 18 -4.97 -10.82 0.54
CA VAL A 18 -3.83 -10.64 1.43
C VAL A 18 -4.30 -10.96 2.86
N ALA A 19 -4.02 -12.19 3.28
CA ALA A 19 -4.54 -12.73 4.54
C ALA A 19 -4.09 -11.94 5.76
N GLU A 20 -2.83 -11.49 5.77
CA GLU A 20 -2.26 -10.75 6.89
C GLU A 20 -3.02 -9.45 7.17
N GLN A 21 -3.52 -8.81 6.12
CA GLN A 21 -4.25 -7.56 6.24
C GLN A 21 -5.76 -7.73 6.11
N LYS A 22 -6.22 -8.95 5.85
CA LYS A 22 -7.64 -9.27 5.68
C LYS A 22 -8.28 -8.37 4.64
N VAL A 23 -7.70 -8.35 3.45
CA VAL A 23 -8.09 -7.45 2.38
C VAL A 23 -8.02 -8.16 1.03
N ASN A 24 -9.01 -7.88 0.18
CA ASN A 24 -8.98 -8.25 -1.22
C ASN A 24 -8.40 -7.08 -2.02
N VAL A 25 -7.50 -7.37 -2.93
CA VAL A 25 -6.80 -6.36 -3.73
C VAL A 25 -7.01 -6.65 -5.20
N ARG A 26 -7.43 -5.64 -5.96
CA ARG A 26 -7.39 -5.69 -7.42
C ARG A 26 -6.60 -4.50 -7.91
N LYS A 27 -5.73 -4.75 -8.89
CA LYS A 27 -4.81 -3.74 -9.38
C LYS A 27 -5.19 -3.30 -10.79
N ILE A 28 -5.19 -1.99 -11.02
CA ILE A 28 -5.31 -1.42 -12.35
C ILE A 28 -3.94 -0.86 -12.69
N LYS A 29 -3.29 -1.45 -13.71
CA LYS A 29 -1.95 -1.04 -14.11
C LYS A 29 -2.03 0.08 -15.15
N LEU A 30 -1.44 1.22 -14.81
CA LEU A 30 -1.32 2.36 -15.69
C LEU A 30 0.15 2.52 -16.09
N GLU A 31 0.42 3.43 -17.01
CA GLU A 31 1.76 3.60 -17.53
C GLU A 31 2.79 3.98 -16.48
N ASN A 32 2.44 4.92 -15.61
CA ASN A 32 3.38 5.49 -14.64
C ASN A 32 3.15 5.03 -13.21
N PHE A 33 2.01 4.43 -12.92
CA PHE A 33 1.68 3.98 -11.56
C PHE A 33 0.53 2.98 -11.62
N ASP A 34 0.32 2.30 -10.52
CA ASP A 34 -0.78 1.34 -10.40
C ASP A 34 -1.78 1.87 -9.36
N ILE A 35 -3.06 1.59 -9.61
CA ILE A 35 -4.10 1.83 -8.61
C ILE A 35 -4.45 0.48 -8.00
N GLU A 36 -4.35 0.36 -6.68
CA GLU A 36 -4.80 -0.83 -5.97
C GLU A 36 -6.13 -0.52 -5.30
N LEU A 37 -7.15 -1.26 -5.69
CA LEU A 37 -8.47 -1.16 -5.09
C LEU A 37 -8.56 -2.16 -3.96
N LEU A 38 -8.85 -1.69 -2.76
CA LEU A 38 -8.82 -2.48 -1.54
C LEU A 38 -10.22 -2.66 -0.98
N GLU A 39 -10.54 -3.90 -0.61
CA GLU A 39 -11.82 -4.22 0.02
C GLU A 39 -11.57 -5.05 1.26
N ALA A 40 -12.01 -4.56 2.42
CA ALA A 40 -11.86 -5.29 3.66
C ALA A 40 -12.70 -6.57 3.64
N THR A 41 -12.12 -7.68 4.13
CA THR A 41 -12.84 -8.95 4.23
C THR A 41 -13.42 -9.17 5.62
N SER A 42 -13.09 -8.30 6.58
CA SER A 42 -13.66 -8.36 7.93
C SER A 42 -13.57 -6.97 8.56
N GLU A 43 -14.37 -6.76 9.62
CA GLU A 43 -14.44 -5.47 10.31
C GLU A 43 -13.13 -5.13 11.03
N ASP A 44 -12.35 -6.12 11.42
CA ASP A 44 -11.09 -5.90 12.12
C ASP A 44 -9.89 -5.71 11.19
N SER A 45 -10.12 -5.71 9.88
CA SER A 45 -9.10 -5.36 8.90
C SER A 45 -8.69 -3.88 9.06
N PRO A 46 -7.40 -3.54 8.90
CA PRO A 46 -6.99 -2.12 8.88
C PRO A 46 -7.76 -1.30 7.85
N ILE A 47 -8.08 -1.89 6.70
CA ILE A 47 -8.87 -1.22 5.66
C ILE A 47 -10.32 -1.04 6.12
N GLY A 48 -10.89 -2.04 6.79
CA GLY A 48 -12.24 -1.93 7.35
C GLY A 48 -12.33 -0.80 8.36
N LYS A 49 -11.34 -0.68 9.22
CA LYS A 49 -11.28 0.40 10.22
C LYS A 49 -11.13 1.76 9.55
N PHE A 50 -10.33 1.84 8.49
CA PHE A 50 -10.17 3.09 7.74
C PHE A 50 -11.50 3.55 7.14
N VAL A 51 -12.21 2.64 6.46
CA VAL A 51 -13.48 2.97 5.81
C VAL A 51 -14.53 3.38 6.85
N GLU A 52 -14.55 2.70 7.99
CA GLU A 52 -15.48 3.04 9.07
C GLU A 52 -15.27 4.45 9.59
N LYS A 53 -14.00 4.87 9.74
CA LYS A 53 -13.68 6.18 10.31
C LYS A 53 -13.72 7.30 9.29
N ARG A 54 -13.30 7.06 8.06
CA ARG A 54 -13.06 8.11 7.06
C ARG A 54 -13.86 7.93 5.77
N GLY A 55 -14.60 6.83 5.65
CA GLY A 55 -15.29 6.50 4.41
C GLY A 55 -14.32 6.03 3.35
N GLU A 56 -14.81 5.88 2.13
CA GLU A 56 -13.98 5.49 1.01
C GLU A 56 -13.05 6.63 0.63
N GLY A 57 -11.82 6.30 0.26
CA GLY A 57 -10.84 7.30 -0.13
C GLY A 57 -9.47 6.69 -0.31
N ILE A 58 -8.48 7.56 -0.49
CA ILE A 58 -7.10 7.12 -0.64
C ILE A 58 -6.56 6.68 0.72
N HIS A 59 -6.09 5.42 0.79
CA HIS A 59 -5.55 4.85 2.02
C HIS A 59 -4.06 5.15 2.18
N HIS A 60 -3.28 4.92 1.13
CA HIS A 60 -1.85 5.17 1.19
C HIS A 60 -1.27 5.34 -0.21
N CYS A 61 -0.04 5.86 -0.25
CA CYS A 61 0.75 5.95 -1.47
C CYS A 61 1.97 5.04 -1.33
N SER A 62 2.33 4.34 -2.39
CA SER A 62 3.48 3.44 -2.40
C SER A 62 4.54 3.93 -3.37
N PHE A 63 5.80 3.88 -2.94
CA PHE A 63 6.92 4.35 -3.74
C PHE A 63 7.92 3.21 -3.91
N ASN A 64 8.35 2.99 -5.15
CA ASN A 64 9.36 1.97 -5.44
C ASN A 64 10.74 2.47 -5.02
N VAL A 65 11.46 1.62 -4.30
CA VAL A 65 12.85 1.87 -3.94
C VAL A 65 13.67 0.62 -4.24
N PRO A 66 14.96 0.77 -4.57
CA PRO A 66 15.79 -0.40 -4.89
C PRO A 66 16.05 -1.31 -3.71
N ASP A 67 16.06 -0.77 -2.49
CA ASP A 67 16.43 -1.51 -1.28
C ASP A 67 15.65 -0.95 -0.11
N VAL A 68 14.57 -1.63 0.26
CA VAL A 68 13.71 -1.17 1.36
C VAL A 68 14.47 -1.18 2.69
N ALA A 69 15.20 -2.25 2.98
CA ALA A 69 15.93 -2.35 4.25
C ALA A 69 16.94 -1.21 4.41
N GLY A 70 17.71 -0.93 3.35
CA GLY A 70 18.68 0.16 3.37
C GLY A 70 18.03 1.52 3.50
N LYS A 71 16.91 1.72 2.82
CA LYS A 71 16.17 2.99 2.90
C LYS A 71 15.61 3.21 4.30
N LEU A 72 15.09 2.18 4.96
CA LEU A 72 14.60 2.30 6.33
C LEU A 72 15.71 2.74 7.28
N GLU A 73 16.90 2.19 7.13
CA GLU A 73 18.04 2.55 7.97
C GLU A 73 18.43 4.01 7.76
N GLU A 74 18.49 4.44 6.50
CA GLU A 74 18.76 5.83 6.15
C GLU A 74 17.74 6.79 6.76
N LEU A 75 16.45 6.45 6.64
CA LEU A 75 15.38 7.30 7.17
C LEU A 75 15.41 7.36 8.69
N LYS A 76 15.70 6.23 9.33
CA LYS A 76 15.83 6.18 10.79
C LYS A 76 16.94 7.12 11.26
N GLN A 77 18.09 7.14 10.59
CA GLN A 77 19.18 8.03 10.91
C GLN A 77 18.83 9.50 10.70
N ASN A 78 17.89 9.78 9.80
CA ASN A 78 17.41 11.15 9.55
C ASN A 78 16.22 11.55 10.42
N GLY A 79 15.87 10.75 11.42
CA GLY A 79 14.82 11.09 12.36
C GLY A 79 13.41 10.86 11.89
N ILE A 80 13.22 10.12 10.79
CA ILE A 80 11.90 9.78 10.26
C ILE A 80 11.32 8.63 11.07
N GLN A 81 10.10 8.79 11.56
CA GLN A 81 9.42 7.72 12.30
C GLN A 81 8.92 6.64 11.34
N LEU A 82 9.14 5.39 11.72
CA LEU A 82 8.75 4.23 10.92
C LEU A 82 7.64 3.46 11.65
N ILE A 83 6.68 2.94 10.88
CA ILE A 83 5.75 1.94 11.41
C ILE A 83 6.45 0.59 11.42
N ASP A 84 7.10 0.23 10.30
CA ASP A 84 7.86 -1.01 10.19
C ASP A 84 9.35 -0.72 10.34
N GLN A 85 9.98 -1.35 11.33
CA GLN A 85 11.41 -1.21 11.54
C GLN A 85 12.22 -2.08 10.56
N GLN A 86 11.59 -3.10 10.01
CA GLN A 86 12.17 -4.01 9.05
C GLN A 86 11.16 -4.30 7.95
N PRO A 87 11.62 -4.65 6.73
CA PRO A 87 10.71 -5.00 5.65
C PRO A 87 9.85 -6.21 5.99
N ARG A 88 8.64 -6.23 5.43
CA ARG A 88 7.76 -7.40 5.48
C ARG A 88 7.25 -7.69 4.07
N VAL A 89 6.67 -8.87 3.88
CA VAL A 89 6.17 -9.28 2.57
C VAL A 89 4.76 -8.73 2.38
N GLY A 90 4.56 -8.02 1.28
CA GLY A 90 3.25 -7.50 0.88
C GLY A 90 2.70 -8.22 -0.33
N ALA A 91 1.81 -7.55 -1.06
CA ALA A 91 1.19 -8.10 -2.25
C ALA A 91 2.25 -8.47 -3.28
N GLU A 92 1.98 -9.54 -4.04
CA GLU A 92 2.87 -10.04 -5.10
C GLU A 92 4.26 -10.43 -4.61
N GLY A 93 4.41 -10.71 -3.32
CA GLY A 93 5.68 -11.09 -2.74
C GLY A 93 6.70 -9.97 -2.63
N MET A 94 6.30 -8.72 -2.83
CA MET A 94 7.19 -7.58 -2.70
C MET A 94 7.57 -7.34 -1.24
N LEU A 95 8.81 -6.87 -1.02
CA LEU A 95 9.18 -6.38 0.29
C LEU A 95 8.63 -4.97 0.47
N ILE A 96 7.94 -4.73 1.57
CA ILE A 96 7.32 -3.44 1.84
C ILE A 96 7.61 -2.99 3.27
N ALA A 97 7.44 -1.69 3.50
CA ALA A 97 7.49 -1.11 4.83
C ALA A 97 6.73 0.21 4.82
N PHE A 98 6.07 0.52 5.93
CA PHE A 98 5.32 1.76 6.06
C PHE A 98 6.05 2.77 6.93
N LEU A 99 5.97 4.03 6.53
CA LEU A 99 6.44 5.17 7.32
C LEU A 99 5.29 5.70 8.17
N HIS A 100 5.61 6.24 9.35
CA HIS A 100 4.59 6.77 10.23
C HIS A 100 4.06 8.12 9.68
N PRO A 101 2.73 8.31 9.63
CA PRO A 101 2.16 9.57 9.10
C PRO A 101 2.63 10.83 9.82
N LYS A 102 3.09 10.74 11.07
CA LYS A 102 3.62 11.90 11.78
C LYS A 102 4.83 12.51 11.08
N SER A 103 5.62 11.71 10.37
CA SER A 103 6.81 12.17 9.67
C SER A 103 6.55 12.52 8.21
N THR A 104 5.32 12.31 7.71
CA THR A 104 4.97 12.51 6.30
C THR A 104 3.75 13.40 6.13
N ASN A 105 3.53 14.31 7.10
CA ASN A 105 2.43 15.28 7.04
C ASN A 105 1.05 14.64 6.92
N GLY A 106 0.87 13.50 7.60
CA GLY A 106 -0.43 12.82 7.66
C GLY A 106 -0.69 11.83 6.54
N ILE A 107 0.25 11.65 5.62
CA ILE A 107 0.11 10.70 4.51
C ILE A 107 0.73 9.37 4.91
N LEU A 108 -0.03 8.28 4.81
CA LEU A 108 0.53 6.94 5.00
C LEU A 108 1.34 6.58 3.76
N MET A 109 2.65 6.47 3.91
CA MET A 109 3.55 6.17 2.81
C MET A 109 4.13 4.77 2.94
N GLU A 110 4.09 4.02 1.85
CA GLU A 110 4.67 2.69 1.75
C GLU A 110 5.90 2.74 0.86
N LEU A 111 6.94 2.06 1.28
CA LEU A 111 8.09 1.79 0.43
C LEU A 111 7.97 0.35 -0.07
N ALA A 112 8.22 0.14 -1.34
CA ALA A 112 8.09 -1.18 -1.94
C ALA A 112 9.32 -1.51 -2.80
N GLN A 113 9.77 -2.76 -2.71
CA GLN A 113 10.89 -3.26 -3.48
C GLN A 113 10.38 -4.41 -4.32
N HIS A 114 10.39 -4.21 -5.63
CA HIS A 114 9.93 -5.25 -6.54
C HIS A 114 10.93 -6.39 -6.61
N LYS A 115 10.39 -7.59 -6.72
CA LYS A 115 11.19 -8.79 -6.97
C LYS A 115 11.67 -8.76 -8.41
N ASN A 116 12.96 -8.93 -8.60
CA ASN A 116 13.52 -9.04 -9.94
C ASN A 116 13.51 -10.49 -10.40
#